data_536e30b19b622dbf623ca65e830206f6
#
_entry.id   536e30b19b622dbf623ca65e830206f6
#
_cell.length_a   1.000
_cell.length_b   1.000
_cell.length_c   1.000
_cell.angle_alpha   90.00
_cell.angle_beta   90.00
_cell.angle_gamma   90.00
#
_symmetry.space_group_name_H-M   'P 1'
#
loop_
_entity.id
_entity.type
_entity.pdbx_description
1 polymer ?
#
loop_
_entity_poly.entity_id
_entity_poly.type
_entity_poly.pdbx_seq_one_letter_code
_entity_poly.pdbx_strand_id
1 'polypeptide(L)'
;MANIKSQIKRNRTNELARQRNKATRSSLKTAVRRFREAAAAGDAAAAAEHARAATRLLDKAASKGVIHKNQAANRKSAIASKAASLSA
;
A
#
# COMPACT_ATOMS: atom_id res chain seq x y z
N MET A 1 19.37 -6.96 35.93
CA MET A 1 18.83 -7.60 34.78
C MET A 1 17.40 -7.19 34.44
N ALA A 2 17.19 -5.90 34.38
CA ALA A 2 15.93 -5.32 33.97
C ALA A 2 15.59 -5.61 32.49
N ASN A 3 16.53 -6.21 31.78
CA ASN A 3 16.48 -6.30 30.31
C ASN A 3 15.55 -7.38 29.77
N ILE A 4 15.24 -8.42 30.56
CA ILE A 4 14.41 -9.54 30.10
C ILE A 4 12.96 -9.08 29.89
N LYS A 5 12.39 -8.37 30.85
CA LYS A 5 11.02 -7.85 30.75
C LYS A 5 10.89 -6.84 29.62
N SER A 6 11.90 -5.97 29.47
CA SER A 6 11.94 -4.99 28.37
C SER A 6 12.03 -5.66 27.01
N GLN A 7 12.82 -6.72 26.90
CA GLN A 7 12.95 -7.48 25.64
C GLN A 7 11.67 -8.20 25.28
N ILE A 8 10.99 -8.81 26.25
CA ILE A 8 9.71 -9.48 26.02
C ILE A 8 8.67 -8.48 25.51
N LYS A 9 8.58 -7.31 26.16
CA LYS A 9 7.67 -6.25 25.75
C LYS A 9 8.00 -5.75 24.35
N ARG A 10 9.28 -5.54 24.04
CA ARG A 10 9.75 -5.07 22.74
C ARG A 10 9.45 -6.09 21.66
N ASN A 11 9.69 -7.38 21.92
CA ASN A 11 9.39 -8.46 20.97
C ASN A 11 7.90 -8.54 20.67
N ARG A 12 7.05 -8.42 21.70
CA ARG A 12 5.61 -8.40 21.52
C ARG A 12 5.15 -7.20 20.68
N THR A 13 5.68 -6.02 20.97
CA THR A 13 5.37 -4.81 20.22
C THR A 13 5.81 -4.92 18.77
N ASN A 14 7.00 -5.47 18.54
CA ASN A 14 7.53 -5.66 17.18
C ASN A 14 6.70 -6.68 16.40
N GLU A 15 6.22 -7.72 17.06
CA GLU A 15 5.38 -8.71 16.39
C GLU A 15 4.03 -8.13 15.99
N LEU A 16 3.41 -7.35 16.87
CA LEU A 16 2.15 -6.68 16.55
C LEU A 16 2.32 -5.69 15.39
N ALA A 17 3.42 -4.94 15.38
CA ALA A 17 3.74 -4.03 14.30
C ALA A 17 3.95 -4.78 12.98
N ARG A 18 4.66 -5.91 13.04
CA ARG A 18 4.89 -6.75 11.85
C ARG A 18 3.59 -7.30 11.28
N GLN A 19 2.67 -7.75 12.14
CA GLN A 19 1.37 -8.26 11.71
C GLN A 19 0.55 -7.15 11.04
N ARG A 20 0.52 -5.96 11.63
CA ARG A 20 -0.15 -4.79 11.04
C ARG A 20 0.44 -4.43 9.69
N ASN A 21 1.77 -4.41 9.60
CA ASN A 21 2.48 -4.07 8.37
C ASN A 21 2.20 -5.10 7.29
N LYS A 22 2.16 -6.38 7.65
CA LYS A 22 1.83 -7.45 6.72
C LYS A 22 0.41 -7.28 6.17
N ALA A 23 -0.57 -6.98 7.02
CA ALA A 23 -1.94 -6.74 6.61
C ALA A 23 -2.04 -5.53 5.67
N THR A 24 -1.36 -4.44 5.99
CA THR A 24 -1.32 -3.24 5.17
C THR A 24 -0.70 -3.52 3.79
N ARG A 25 0.42 -4.24 3.75
CA ARG A 25 1.08 -4.62 2.48
C ARG A 25 0.18 -5.51 1.64
N SER A 26 -0.52 -6.44 2.28
CA SER A 26 -1.46 -7.32 1.60
C SER A 26 -2.61 -6.53 0.97
N SER A 27 -3.16 -5.56 1.69
CA SER A 27 -4.22 -4.67 1.19
C SER A 27 -3.74 -3.84 0.01
N LEU A 28 -2.50 -3.31 0.07
CA LEU A 28 -1.90 -2.57 -1.02
C LEU A 28 -1.74 -3.43 -2.27
N LYS A 29 -1.25 -4.65 -2.09
CA LYS A 29 -1.06 -5.59 -3.19
C LYS A 29 -2.38 -5.89 -3.89
N THR A 30 -3.43 -6.12 -3.10
CA THR A 30 -4.78 -6.39 -3.62
C THR A 30 -5.32 -5.18 -4.40
N ALA A 31 -5.17 -3.97 -3.85
CA ALA A 31 -5.66 -2.75 -4.48
C ALA A 31 -4.95 -2.50 -5.82
N VAL A 32 -3.64 -2.66 -5.87
CA VAL A 32 -2.85 -2.51 -7.09
C VAL A 32 -3.23 -3.56 -8.12
N ARG A 33 -3.46 -4.79 -7.68
CA ARG A 33 -3.88 -5.88 -8.57
C ARG A 33 -5.24 -5.59 -9.20
N ARG A 34 -6.20 -5.11 -8.40
CA ARG A 34 -7.53 -4.74 -8.91
C ARG A 34 -7.45 -3.63 -9.95
N PHE A 35 -6.58 -2.65 -9.70
CA PHE A 35 -6.34 -1.60 -10.68
C PHE A 35 -5.77 -2.18 -11.98
N ARG A 36 -4.77 -3.06 -11.90
CA ARG A 36 -4.16 -3.68 -13.07
C ARG A 36 -5.15 -4.51 -13.88
N GLU A 37 -6.01 -5.25 -13.20
CA GLU A 37 -7.05 -6.06 -13.83
C GLU A 37 -8.05 -5.18 -14.59
N ALA A 38 -8.50 -4.09 -13.97
CA ALA A 38 -9.40 -3.13 -14.61
C ALA A 38 -8.73 -2.47 -15.81
N ALA A 39 -7.46 -2.11 -15.69
CA ALA A 39 -6.70 -1.51 -16.78
C ALA A 39 -6.53 -2.48 -17.94
N ALA A 40 -6.23 -3.74 -17.65
CA ALA A 40 -6.08 -4.77 -18.67
C ALA A 40 -7.40 -5.07 -19.40
N ALA A 41 -8.53 -4.97 -18.69
CA ALA A 41 -9.85 -5.13 -19.27
C ALA A 41 -10.30 -3.92 -20.10
N GLY A 42 -9.56 -2.82 -20.06
CA GLY A 42 -9.91 -1.60 -20.77
C GLY A 42 -11.05 -0.81 -20.14
N ASP A 43 -11.41 -1.10 -18.90
CA ASP A 43 -12.48 -0.39 -18.18
C ASP A 43 -11.91 0.84 -17.50
N ALA A 44 -11.93 1.97 -18.18
CA ALA A 44 -11.37 3.22 -17.71
C ALA A 44 -12.05 3.72 -16.43
N ALA A 45 -13.36 3.55 -16.30
CA ALA A 45 -14.10 3.98 -15.11
C ALA A 45 -13.71 3.18 -13.89
N ALA A 46 -13.67 1.85 -13.99
CA ALA A 46 -13.27 0.96 -12.90
C ALA A 46 -11.78 1.18 -12.55
N ALA A 47 -10.93 1.35 -13.56
CA ALA A 47 -9.52 1.63 -13.36
C ALA A 47 -9.31 2.94 -12.59
N ALA A 48 -10.07 3.99 -12.89
CA ALA A 48 -9.99 5.26 -12.19
C ALA A 48 -10.38 5.12 -10.71
N GLU A 49 -11.45 4.36 -10.42
CA GLU A 49 -11.87 4.08 -9.04
C GLU A 49 -10.80 3.33 -8.26
N HIS A 50 -10.28 2.25 -8.85
CA HIS A 50 -9.24 1.44 -8.22
C HIS A 50 -7.93 2.22 -8.08
N ALA A 51 -7.62 3.10 -9.03
CA ALA A 51 -6.46 3.98 -8.93
C ALA A 51 -6.56 4.91 -7.72
N ARG A 52 -7.71 5.52 -7.51
CA ARG A 52 -7.94 6.39 -6.35
C ARG A 52 -7.82 5.62 -5.04
N ALA A 53 -8.41 4.43 -4.97
CA ALA A 53 -8.33 3.58 -3.78
C ALA A 53 -6.88 3.16 -3.49
N ALA A 54 -6.15 2.74 -4.51
CA ALA A 54 -4.75 2.34 -4.36
C ALA A 54 -3.87 3.51 -3.93
N THR A 55 -4.06 4.68 -4.52
CA THR A 55 -3.33 5.90 -4.18
C THR A 55 -3.55 6.27 -2.72
N ARG A 56 -4.78 6.21 -2.26
CA ARG A 56 -5.15 6.51 -0.86
C ARG A 56 -4.47 5.55 0.11
N LEU A 57 -4.46 4.25 -0.22
CA LEU A 57 -3.81 3.24 0.60
C LEU A 57 -2.29 3.41 0.62
N LEU A 58 -1.69 3.79 -0.51
CA LEU A 58 -0.26 4.07 -0.58
C LEU A 58 0.12 5.26 0.30
N ASP A 59 -0.67 6.32 0.28
CA ASP A 59 -0.46 7.49 1.14
C ASP A 59 -0.56 7.13 2.62
N LYS A 60 -1.57 6.34 2.99
CA LYS A 60 -1.74 5.86 4.37
C LYS A 60 -0.58 5.00 4.81
N ALA A 61 -0.11 4.09 3.95
CA ALA A 61 1.01 3.21 4.27
C ALA A 61 2.30 3.98 4.47
N ALA A 62 2.55 5.00 3.63
CA ALA A 62 3.71 5.87 3.78
C ALA A 62 3.62 6.68 5.08
N SER A 63 2.44 7.20 5.40
CA SER A 63 2.20 7.94 6.64
C SER A 63 2.45 7.10 7.88
N LYS A 64 2.11 5.81 7.83
CA LYS A 64 2.33 4.88 8.94
C LYS A 64 3.74 4.30 8.98
N GLY A 65 4.58 4.60 8.00
CA GLY A 65 5.94 4.09 7.91
C GLY A 65 6.06 2.65 7.43
N VAL A 66 5.00 2.07 6.87
CA VAL A 66 5.03 0.70 6.32
C VAL A 66 5.86 0.66 5.05
N ILE A 67 5.75 1.69 4.22
CA ILE A 67 6.59 1.87 3.03
C ILE A 67 7.22 3.26 3.08
N HIS A 68 8.33 3.42 2.38
CA HIS A 68 9.00 4.71 2.29
C HIS A 68 8.19 5.66 1.39
N LYS A 69 8.20 6.96 1.69
CA LYS A 69 7.47 7.97 0.93
C LYS A 69 7.86 7.98 -0.55
N ASN A 70 9.12 7.68 -0.87
CA ASN A 70 9.59 7.62 -2.25
C ASN A 70 8.99 6.44 -3.01
N GLN A 71 8.85 5.29 -2.34
CA GLN A 71 8.15 4.13 -2.91
C GLN A 71 6.69 4.47 -3.21
N ALA A 72 6.02 5.13 -2.28
CA ALA A 72 4.63 5.55 -2.46
C ALA A 72 4.52 6.50 -3.65
N ALA A 73 5.40 7.48 -3.74
CA ALA A 73 5.42 8.45 -4.85
C ALA A 73 5.63 7.77 -6.19
N ASN A 74 6.57 6.84 -6.27
CA ASN A 74 6.86 6.10 -7.50
C ASN A 74 5.69 5.25 -7.95
N ARG A 75 5.05 4.55 -7.03
CA ARG A 75 3.88 3.71 -7.33
C ARG A 75 2.67 4.54 -7.72
N LYS A 76 2.44 5.66 -7.03
CA LYS A 76 1.36 6.60 -7.36
C LYS A 76 1.54 7.17 -8.76
N SER A 77 2.77 7.54 -9.10
CA SER A 77 3.10 8.07 -10.42
C SER A 77 2.82 7.05 -11.52
N ALA A 78 3.23 5.80 -11.31
CA ALA A 78 2.99 4.72 -12.27
C ALA A 78 1.49 4.47 -12.47
N ILE A 79 0.72 4.45 -11.38
CA ILE A 79 -0.73 4.24 -11.42
C ILE A 79 -1.40 5.41 -12.15
N ALA A 80 -1.04 6.64 -11.82
CA ALA A 80 -1.60 7.83 -12.44
C ALA A 80 -1.33 7.88 -13.95
N SER A 81 -0.09 7.55 -14.36
CA SER A 81 0.28 7.50 -15.78
C SER A 81 -0.55 6.48 -16.54
N LYS A 82 -0.71 5.29 -15.97
CA LYS A 82 -1.47 4.22 -16.61
C LYS A 82 -2.96 4.56 -16.68
N ALA A 83 -3.52 5.15 -15.62
CA ALA A 83 -4.90 5.59 -15.60
C ALA A 83 -5.15 6.70 -16.64
N ALA A 84 -4.23 7.64 -16.76
CA ALA A 84 -4.32 8.72 -17.75
C ALA A 84 -4.29 8.17 -19.18
N SER A 85 -3.46 7.17 -19.45
CA SER A 85 -3.38 6.57 -20.79
C SER A 85 -4.67 5.84 -21.19
N LEU A 86 -5.43 5.34 -20.22
CA LEU A 86 -6.72 4.68 -20.49
C LEU A 86 -7.82 5.68 -20.80
N SER A 87 -7.71 6.90 -20.26
CA SER A 87 -8.71 7.95 -20.44
C SER A 87 -8.51 8.74 -21.74
N ALA A 88 -7.32 8.61 -22.35
CA ALA A 88 -6.96 9.39 -23.54
C ALA A 88 -7.57 8.84 -24.85
#